data_8da268d75c49d7b20926e34cc05de24f
#
_entry.id   8da268d75c49d7b20926e34cc05de24f
#
_cell.length_a   1.000
_cell.length_b   1.000
_cell.length_c   1.000
_cell.angle_alpha   90.00
_cell.angle_beta   90.00
_cell.angle_gamma   90.00
#
_symmetry.space_group_name_H-M   'P 1'
#
loop_
_entity.id
_entity.type
_entity.pdbx_description
1 polymer ?
#
loop_
_entity_poly.entity_id
_entity_poly.type
_entity_poly.pdbx_seq_one_letter_code
_entity_poly.pdbx_strand_id
1 'polypeptide(L)'
;MRPYRAALAVGHTWPVRARPSVDGDADAALVDDLVRALGAEAVHAHALDRALYARDASTIDVGMAGVVCFPTDTAGVAACVAVARRHGRPFVARGSGTGLAGGAVPLDGAVVISTTRMNAIRSVDVDQRVAWVEPGVINLDLTRALLPHGVHFAPDPSSQQACSIGGNVANNAGGPHCLAYGVTSAHVLALEVVLPDATVTVLGSPAGVGDVAGLDLRGAFVGSEGTFGIATAVAVRLTPNPPAVQTMLVDFTRVEDAAAAVSAVIAAGVVPAALEMMDARITQAVEDFVHAGFPTDAAAVLLVEVDGLPGGVAAEAALVAEVVRAHGARTVRVAADEAERALLWKGRKTAFGAVARILPNYYLHDTVVPRSKLVEVLAEIYAIADRHDLLVMNVFHAGDGNLHPLLVFDARVPGTLDRVHAAGAEIVAASLAAGGVLSGEHGIGLEKRDFMGLLFGPDDLDAQARLRAAFDPEGLANPAKVLPAGSRCADLQHVPDGVWV
;
A
#
# COMPACT_ATOMS: atom_id res chain seq x y z
N MET A 1 -21.20 -12.73 -19.56
CA MET A 1 -20.04 -13.64 -19.78
C MET A 1 -19.36 -13.51 -21.17
N ARG A 2 -19.82 -12.69 -22.12
CA ARG A 2 -19.16 -12.51 -23.44
C ARG A 2 -18.15 -11.34 -23.58
N PRO A 3 -18.08 -10.29 -22.74
CA PRO A 3 -17.06 -9.25 -22.93
C PRO A 3 -15.66 -9.61 -22.38
N TYR A 4 -15.55 -10.52 -21.40
CA TYR A 4 -14.27 -10.85 -20.74
C TYR A 4 -13.25 -11.57 -21.62
N ARG A 5 -13.68 -12.41 -22.58
CA ARG A 5 -12.76 -13.12 -23.48
C ARG A 5 -12.14 -12.23 -24.57
N ALA A 6 -12.73 -11.08 -24.86
CA ALA A 6 -12.20 -10.17 -25.86
C ALA A 6 -11.09 -9.25 -25.30
N ALA A 7 -11.10 -8.96 -24.00
CA ALA A 7 -10.07 -8.14 -23.35
C ALA A 7 -8.72 -8.87 -23.19
N LEU A 8 -8.75 -10.20 -23.03
CA LEU A 8 -7.54 -11.03 -22.95
C LEU A 8 -6.82 -11.22 -24.31
N ALA A 9 -7.46 -10.85 -25.43
CA ALA A 9 -6.89 -10.96 -26.78
C ALA A 9 -6.07 -9.73 -27.21
N VAL A 10 -6.07 -8.66 -26.43
CA VAL A 10 -5.17 -7.52 -26.63
C VAL A 10 -3.87 -7.87 -25.92
N GLY A 11 -2.88 -8.34 -26.64
CA GLY A 11 -1.54 -8.60 -26.13
C GLY A 11 -0.94 -7.31 -25.54
N HIS A 12 -1.15 -7.08 -24.26
CA HIS A 12 -0.45 -6.03 -23.53
C HIS A 12 1.01 -6.45 -23.39
N THR A 13 1.83 -6.03 -24.34
CA THR A 13 3.27 -6.04 -24.16
C THR A 13 3.63 -4.90 -23.23
N TRP A 14 3.92 -5.21 -21.97
CA TRP A 14 4.56 -4.27 -21.06
C TRP A 14 5.91 -3.87 -21.68
N PRO A 15 6.11 -2.59 -22.01
CA PRO A 15 7.41 -2.17 -22.47
C PRO A 15 8.38 -2.34 -21.30
N VAL A 16 9.32 -3.30 -21.42
CA VAL A 16 10.51 -3.31 -20.56
C VAL A 16 11.23 -2.00 -20.85
N ARG A 17 11.03 -1.01 -20.00
CA ARG A 17 11.67 0.30 -20.15
C ARG A 17 13.17 0.08 -20.11
N ALA A 18 13.86 0.51 -21.15
CA ALA A 18 15.31 0.60 -21.12
C ALA A 18 15.71 1.39 -19.86
N ARG A 19 16.78 0.93 -19.18
CA ARG A 19 17.30 1.68 -18.03
C ARG A 19 17.55 3.11 -18.46
N PRO A 20 16.98 4.13 -17.78
CA PRO A 20 17.25 5.52 -18.15
C PRO A 20 18.76 5.73 -18.11
N SER A 21 19.31 6.43 -19.10
CA SER A 21 20.72 6.81 -19.09
C SER A 21 20.95 7.74 -17.90
N VAL A 22 21.95 7.47 -17.09
CA VAL A 22 22.31 8.27 -15.91
C VAL A 22 22.88 9.65 -16.31
N ASP A 23 23.08 9.88 -17.61
CA ASP A 23 23.88 10.96 -18.19
C ASP A 23 23.11 12.25 -18.54
N GLY A 24 21.83 12.35 -18.22
CA GLY A 24 21.08 13.60 -18.39
C GLY A 24 21.43 14.61 -17.29
N ASP A 25 22.06 15.74 -17.67
CA ASP A 25 22.25 16.86 -16.76
C ASP A 25 20.91 17.39 -16.22
N ALA A 26 20.87 17.72 -14.92
CA ALA A 26 19.73 18.40 -14.34
C ALA A 26 19.56 19.79 -14.99
N ASP A 27 18.32 20.21 -15.20
CA ASP A 27 18.03 21.56 -15.70
C ASP A 27 18.58 22.61 -14.71
N ALA A 28 19.66 23.29 -15.11
CA ALA A 28 20.40 24.20 -14.24
C ALA A 28 19.52 25.35 -13.71
N ALA A 29 18.63 25.89 -14.54
CA ALA A 29 17.73 26.99 -14.15
C ALA A 29 16.71 26.51 -13.09
N LEU A 30 16.17 25.31 -13.25
CA LEU A 30 15.28 24.70 -12.26
C LEU A 30 16.01 24.46 -10.93
N VAL A 31 17.23 23.91 -10.98
CA VAL A 31 18.05 23.65 -9.78
C VAL A 31 18.40 24.96 -9.07
N ASP A 32 18.82 26.00 -9.80
CA ASP A 32 19.15 27.30 -9.22
C ASP A 32 17.95 27.96 -8.53
N ASP A 33 16.74 27.83 -9.11
CA ASP A 33 15.51 28.35 -8.52
C ASP A 33 15.16 27.56 -7.23
N LEU A 34 15.30 26.24 -7.23
CA LEU A 34 15.07 25.42 -6.06
C LEU A 34 16.10 25.69 -4.95
N VAL A 35 17.37 25.85 -5.30
CA VAL A 35 18.43 26.21 -4.33
C VAL A 35 18.16 27.60 -3.71
N ARG A 36 17.70 28.57 -4.50
CA ARG A 36 17.29 29.88 -3.96
C ARG A 36 16.11 29.77 -2.99
N ALA A 37 15.19 28.86 -3.24
CA ALA A 37 13.99 28.68 -2.42
C ALA A 37 14.24 27.90 -1.13
N LEU A 38 15.11 26.88 -1.16
CA LEU A 38 15.28 25.91 -0.08
C LEU A 38 16.66 25.92 0.56
N GLY A 39 17.67 26.49 -0.10
CA GLY A 39 19.08 26.32 0.25
C GLY A 39 19.71 25.10 -0.42
N ALA A 40 21.05 25.15 -0.62
CA ALA A 40 21.79 24.12 -1.35
C ALA A 40 21.74 22.72 -0.69
N GLU A 41 21.70 22.67 0.63
CA GLU A 41 21.66 21.42 1.43
C GLU A 41 20.32 20.64 1.28
N ALA A 42 19.30 21.28 0.71
CA ALA A 42 17.99 20.67 0.53
C ALA A 42 17.72 20.25 -0.92
N VAL A 43 18.66 20.50 -1.86
CA VAL A 43 18.47 20.25 -3.29
C VAL A 43 19.56 19.34 -3.84
N HIS A 44 19.19 18.13 -4.25
CA HIS A 44 20.09 17.10 -4.72
C HIS A 44 19.90 16.86 -6.22
N ALA A 45 20.82 17.39 -7.02
CA ALA A 45 20.79 17.32 -8.48
C ALA A 45 21.82 16.31 -9.05
N HIS A 46 22.74 15.81 -8.23
CA HIS A 46 23.76 14.87 -8.69
C HIS A 46 23.12 13.54 -9.13
N ALA A 47 23.65 12.95 -10.21
CA ALA A 47 23.08 11.75 -10.83
C ALA A 47 22.92 10.57 -9.86
N LEU A 48 23.89 10.34 -8.96
CA LEU A 48 23.81 9.26 -7.96
C LEU A 48 22.70 9.52 -6.94
N ASP A 49 22.52 10.77 -6.49
CA ASP A 49 21.46 11.11 -5.56
C ASP A 49 20.09 10.87 -6.20
N ARG A 50 19.91 11.31 -7.44
CA ARG A 50 18.66 11.11 -8.21
C ARG A 50 18.36 9.62 -8.43
N ALA A 51 19.39 8.80 -8.66
CA ALA A 51 19.25 7.36 -8.88
C ALA A 51 18.70 6.63 -7.64
N LEU A 52 18.94 7.12 -6.41
CA LEU A 52 18.35 6.54 -5.20
C LEU A 52 16.83 6.71 -5.14
N TYR A 53 16.26 7.65 -5.88
CA TYR A 53 14.83 7.94 -5.94
C TYR A 53 14.16 7.46 -7.22
N ALA A 54 14.88 6.72 -8.05
CA ALA A 54 14.39 6.20 -9.32
C ALA A 54 13.32 5.10 -9.18
N ARG A 55 13.19 4.49 -8.00
CA ARG A 55 12.29 3.36 -7.71
C ARG A 55 11.59 3.54 -6.37
N ASP A 56 10.50 2.84 -6.19
CA ASP A 56 9.92 2.50 -4.89
C ASP A 56 10.08 0.98 -4.63
N ALA A 57 9.31 0.41 -3.70
CA ALA A 57 9.41 -1.01 -3.38
C ALA A 57 8.67 -1.93 -4.37
N SER A 58 8.01 -1.40 -5.41
CA SER A 58 7.39 -2.20 -6.48
C SER A 58 8.41 -3.00 -7.28
N THR A 59 9.66 -2.56 -7.33
CA THR A 59 10.81 -3.20 -7.99
C THR A 59 10.74 -3.29 -9.52
N ILE A 60 9.61 -3.03 -10.13
CA ILE A 60 9.36 -3.22 -11.57
C ILE A 60 9.59 -1.91 -12.33
N ASP A 61 8.97 -0.84 -11.89
CA ASP A 61 9.04 0.46 -12.54
C ASP A 61 10.28 1.26 -12.17
N VAL A 62 10.75 2.07 -13.12
CA VAL A 62 11.93 2.93 -12.96
C VAL A 62 11.70 4.23 -13.69
N GLY A 63 12.03 5.36 -13.05
CA GLY A 63 12.07 6.66 -13.68
C GLY A 63 13.20 7.51 -13.09
N MET A 64 13.73 8.46 -13.86
CA MET A 64 14.84 9.29 -13.41
C MET A 64 14.35 10.69 -13.02
N ALA A 65 14.43 11.02 -11.73
CA ALA A 65 14.16 12.38 -11.26
C ALA A 65 15.05 13.42 -11.95
N GLY A 66 14.52 14.59 -12.24
CA GLY A 66 15.31 15.75 -12.64
C GLY A 66 16.12 16.31 -11.48
N VAL A 67 15.50 16.36 -10.30
CA VAL A 67 16.08 16.85 -9.04
C VAL A 67 15.30 16.25 -7.87
N VAL A 68 15.95 16.11 -6.71
CA VAL A 68 15.30 15.67 -5.46
C VAL A 68 15.41 16.80 -4.43
N CYS A 69 14.28 17.20 -3.85
CA CYS A 69 14.19 18.25 -2.84
C CYS A 69 13.78 17.70 -1.49
N PHE A 70 14.33 18.25 -0.42
CA PHE A 70 14.08 17.88 0.97
C PHE A 70 13.61 19.08 1.80
N PRO A 71 12.39 19.57 1.57
CA PRO A 71 11.82 20.62 2.41
C PRO A 71 11.68 20.18 3.86
N THR A 72 11.73 21.11 4.79
CA THR A 72 11.62 20.88 6.23
C THR A 72 10.28 21.35 6.81
N ASP A 73 9.47 22.02 6.01
CA ASP A 73 8.19 22.57 6.42
C ASP A 73 7.23 22.77 5.23
N THR A 74 6.01 23.15 5.52
CA THR A 74 4.94 23.39 4.55
C THR A 74 5.31 24.50 3.55
N ALA A 75 5.99 25.55 4.00
CA ALA A 75 6.40 26.65 3.13
C ALA A 75 7.45 26.19 2.10
N GLY A 76 8.39 25.33 2.52
CA GLY A 76 9.36 24.70 1.62
C GLY A 76 8.71 23.79 0.59
N VAL A 77 7.69 22.99 0.97
CA VAL A 77 6.91 22.19 0.01
C VAL A 77 6.19 23.10 -0.99
N ALA A 78 5.52 24.15 -0.55
CA ALA A 78 4.85 25.10 -1.41
C ALA A 78 5.83 25.79 -2.38
N ALA A 79 7.03 26.14 -1.90
CA ALA A 79 8.07 26.71 -2.74
C ALA A 79 8.55 25.72 -3.82
N CYS A 80 8.73 24.42 -3.50
CA CYS A 80 9.06 23.38 -4.48
C CYS A 80 7.99 23.28 -5.56
N VAL A 81 6.71 23.19 -5.17
CA VAL A 81 5.58 23.10 -6.11
C VAL A 81 5.51 24.35 -6.99
N ALA A 82 5.65 25.56 -6.41
CA ALA A 82 5.65 26.80 -7.17
C ALA A 82 6.80 26.88 -8.19
N VAL A 83 8.00 26.39 -7.82
CA VAL A 83 9.14 26.34 -8.75
C VAL A 83 8.89 25.32 -9.85
N ALA A 84 8.48 24.09 -9.51
CA ALA A 84 8.17 23.04 -10.48
C ALA A 84 7.14 23.54 -11.51
N ARG A 85 6.06 24.16 -11.02
CA ARG A 85 5.00 24.75 -11.86
C ARG A 85 5.52 25.85 -12.81
N ARG A 86 6.37 26.81 -12.33
CA ARG A 86 6.95 27.85 -13.19
C ARG A 86 7.79 27.29 -14.32
N HIS A 87 8.45 26.16 -14.09
CA HIS A 87 9.27 25.48 -15.09
C HIS A 87 8.47 24.45 -15.92
N GLY A 88 7.14 24.31 -15.71
CA GLY A 88 6.31 23.31 -16.38
C GLY A 88 6.77 21.88 -16.10
N ARG A 89 7.37 21.62 -14.93
CA ARG A 89 7.90 20.31 -14.55
C ARG A 89 6.90 19.56 -13.67
N PRO A 90 6.63 18.28 -13.97
CA PRO A 90 5.90 17.43 -13.05
C PRO A 90 6.60 17.32 -11.71
N PHE A 91 5.84 17.09 -10.64
CA PHE A 91 6.41 16.78 -9.33
C PHE A 91 5.80 15.53 -8.75
N VAL A 92 6.57 14.84 -7.92
CA VAL A 92 6.19 13.60 -7.23
C VAL A 92 6.46 13.76 -5.74
N ALA A 93 5.42 13.64 -4.93
CA ALA A 93 5.59 13.54 -3.48
C ALA A 93 6.23 12.19 -3.12
N ARG A 94 7.19 12.20 -2.19
CA ARG A 94 7.83 10.97 -1.74
C ARG A 94 8.03 10.95 -0.23
N GLY A 95 7.47 9.94 0.42
CA GLY A 95 7.81 9.56 1.78
C GLY A 95 9.02 8.62 1.81
N SER A 96 8.90 7.52 2.51
CA SER A 96 9.98 6.50 2.62
C SER A 96 10.17 5.65 1.36
N GLY A 97 9.26 5.69 0.39
CA GLY A 97 9.34 4.90 -0.83
C GLY A 97 9.06 3.41 -0.66
N THR A 98 8.28 3.04 0.36
CA THR A 98 7.88 1.66 0.67
C THR A 98 6.66 1.20 -0.12
N GLY A 99 6.07 2.05 -0.96
CA GLY A 99 4.92 1.73 -1.81
C GLY A 99 5.24 0.63 -2.82
N LEU A 100 4.22 -0.17 -3.16
CA LEU A 100 4.35 -1.40 -3.95
C LEU A 100 3.69 -1.32 -5.34
N ALA A 101 3.09 -0.15 -5.68
CA ALA A 101 2.37 0.04 -6.94
C ALA A 101 3.05 1.04 -7.90
N GLY A 102 4.28 1.48 -7.64
CA GLY A 102 4.97 2.46 -8.48
C GLY A 102 4.48 3.91 -8.29
N GLY A 103 3.70 4.18 -7.23
CA GLY A 103 3.15 5.50 -6.95
C GLY A 103 4.21 6.59 -6.71
N ALA A 104 5.34 6.23 -6.11
CA ALA A 104 6.45 7.14 -5.82
C ALA A 104 7.56 7.14 -6.88
N VAL A 105 7.42 6.39 -7.98
CA VAL A 105 8.36 6.38 -9.11
C VAL A 105 8.19 7.67 -9.90
N PRO A 106 9.23 8.50 -10.07
CA PRO A 106 9.12 9.74 -10.82
C PRO A 106 8.99 9.48 -12.33
N LEU A 107 8.32 10.39 -13.04
CA LEU A 107 8.56 10.50 -14.48
C LEU A 107 9.95 11.10 -14.71
N ASP A 108 10.54 10.81 -15.88
CA ASP A 108 11.85 11.34 -16.24
C ASP A 108 11.83 12.89 -16.24
N GLY A 109 12.77 13.47 -15.49
CA GLY A 109 12.86 14.92 -15.34
C GLY A 109 11.93 15.56 -14.30
N ALA A 110 11.11 14.78 -13.59
CA ALA A 110 10.22 15.28 -12.55
C ALA A 110 11.00 15.78 -11.32
N VAL A 111 10.40 16.75 -10.60
CA VAL A 111 10.88 17.19 -9.29
C VAL A 111 10.36 16.21 -8.23
N VAL A 112 11.25 15.47 -7.57
CA VAL A 112 10.88 14.64 -6.41
C VAL A 112 10.92 15.53 -5.17
N ILE A 113 9.80 15.61 -4.45
CA ILE A 113 9.66 16.36 -3.20
C ILE A 113 9.57 15.35 -2.05
N SER A 114 10.69 15.13 -1.36
CA SER A 114 10.78 14.18 -0.26
C SER A 114 10.39 14.84 1.05
N THR A 115 9.35 14.31 1.70
CA THR A 115 8.87 14.81 2.99
C THR A 115 9.57 14.17 4.19
N THR A 116 10.63 13.40 4.00
CA THR A 116 11.31 12.63 5.06
C THR A 116 11.96 13.49 6.15
N ARG A 117 12.24 14.77 5.87
CA ARG A 117 12.74 15.73 6.88
C ARG A 117 11.63 16.39 7.70
N MET A 118 10.37 16.21 7.31
CA MET A 118 9.18 16.69 8.03
C MET A 118 8.67 15.55 8.93
N ASN A 119 9.30 15.31 10.07
CA ASN A 119 9.10 14.12 10.89
C ASN A 119 8.75 14.40 12.35
N ALA A 120 8.23 15.59 12.64
CA ALA A 120 7.81 15.96 13.99
C ALA A 120 6.38 15.48 14.31
N ILE A 121 6.17 14.99 15.52
CA ILE A 121 4.86 14.88 16.14
C ILE A 121 4.55 16.26 16.71
N ARG A 122 3.67 17.03 16.04
CA ARG A 122 3.39 18.44 16.37
C ARG A 122 2.62 18.59 17.67
N SER A 123 1.64 17.72 17.90
CA SER A 123 0.85 17.71 19.14
C SER A 123 0.18 16.35 19.36
N VAL A 124 -0.10 16.03 20.62
CA VAL A 124 -0.89 14.86 21.04
C VAL A 124 -1.93 15.35 22.05
N ASP A 125 -3.20 15.16 21.73
CA ASP A 125 -4.33 15.40 22.60
C ASP A 125 -5.00 14.05 22.91
N VAL A 126 -4.69 13.49 24.07
CA VAL A 126 -5.16 12.16 24.48
C VAL A 126 -6.66 12.20 24.80
N ASP A 127 -7.15 13.30 25.36
CA ASP A 127 -8.57 13.45 25.74
C ASP A 127 -9.46 13.50 24.50
N GLN A 128 -9.01 14.18 23.45
CA GLN A 128 -9.69 14.23 22.15
C GLN A 128 -9.33 13.04 21.24
N ARG A 129 -8.32 12.23 21.63
CA ARG A 129 -7.78 11.13 20.82
C ARG A 129 -7.31 11.57 19.44
N VAL A 130 -6.55 12.65 19.39
CA VAL A 130 -6.02 13.24 18.15
C VAL A 130 -4.53 13.50 18.33
N ALA A 131 -3.76 13.22 17.28
CA ALA A 131 -2.41 13.74 17.14
C ALA A 131 -2.25 14.45 15.80
N TRP A 132 -1.57 15.59 15.79
CA TRP A 132 -1.09 16.23 14.57
C TRP A 132 0.35 15.85 14.34
N VAL A 133 0.62 15.26 13.17
CA VAL A 133 1.94 14.75 12.82
C VAL A 133 2.35 15.22 11.43
N GLU A 134 3.64 15.34 11.22
CA GLU A 134 4.20 15.63 9.90
C GLU A 134 4.27 14.36 9.03
N PRO A 135 4.24 14.50 7.70
CA PRO A 135 4.12 13.36 6.77
C PRO A 135 5.30 12.40 6.79
N GLY A 136 6.49 12.84 7.21
CA GLY A 136 7.69 12.02 7.31
C GLY A 136 7.81 11.22 8.60
N VAL A 137 6.89 11.38 9.57
CA VAL A 137 6.86 10.55 10.79
C VAL A 137 6.70 9.08 10.38
N ILE A 138 7.55 8.21 10.92
CA ILE A 138 7.47 6.77 10.70
C ILE A 138 6.27 6.20 11.47
N ASN A 139 5.48 5.35 10.82
CA ASN A 139 4.25 4.79 11.38
C ASN A 139 4.48 4.15 12.76
N LEU A 140 5.45 3.25 12.88
CA LEU A 140 5.75 2.58 14.15
C LEU A 140 6.28 3.54 15.22
N ASP A 141 7.02 4.57 14.83
CA ASP A 141 7.56 5.54 15.80
C ASP A 141 6.45 6.41 16.38
N LEU A 142 5.42 6.74 15.59
CA LEU A 142 4.21 7.37 16.10
C LEU A 142 3.54 6.47 17.16
N THR A 143 3.28 5.20 16.83
CA THR A 143 2.68 4.25 17.77
C THR A 143 3.51 4.12 19.05
N ARG A 144 4.84 3.99 18.94
CA ARG A 144 5.75 3.93 20.10
C ARG A 144 5.68 5.17 20.99
N ALA A 145 5.61 6.35 20.39
CA ALA A 145 5.48 7.61 21.12
C ALA A 145 4.14 7.72 21.88
N LEU A 146 3.09 7.03 21.39
CA LEU A 146 1.75 7.05 21.95
C LEU A 146 1.50 5.98 23.02
N LEU A 147 2.29 4.88 23.03
CA LEU A 147 2.13 3.77 23.99
C LEU A 147 2.06 4.22 25.47
N PRO A 148 2.91 5.16 25.97
CA PRO A 148 2.85 5.63 27.34
C PRO A 148 1.52 6.32 27.70
N HIS A 149 0.75 6.75 26.70
CA HIS A 149 -0.55 7.40 26.85
C HIS A 149 -1.72 6.41 26.77
N GLY A 150 -1.46 5.11 26.60
CA GLY A 150 -2.49 4.08 26.49
C GLY A 150 -3.25 4.11 25.17
N VAL A 151 -2.68 4.70 24.13
CA VAL A 151 -3.26 4.81 22.78
C VAL A 151 -2.22 4.47 21.72
N HIS A 152 -2.68 4.20 20.49
CA HIS A 152 -1.84 3.93 19.32
C HIS A 152 -2.47 4.45 18.03
N PHE A 153 -1.69 4.48 16.95
CA PHE A 153 -2.20 4.66 15.59
C PHE A 153 -2.47 3.27 14.98
N ALA A 154 -3.75 2.98 14.71
CA ALA A 154 -4.19 1.61 14.42
C ALA A 154 -3.71 1.04 13.06
N PRO A 155 -3.66 1.80 11.94
CA PRO A 155 -3.16 1.25 10.68
C PRO A 155 -1.70 0.79 10.81
N ASP A 156 -1.44 -0.51 10.55
CA ASP A 156 -0.16 -1.15 10.82
C ASP A 156 0.38 -1.96 9.62
N PRO A 157 0.61 -1.33 8.47
CA PRO A 157 1.12 -2.04 7.29
C PRO A 157 2.38 -2.83 7.63
N SER A 158 2.64 -3.92 6.90
CA SER A 158 3.83 -4.75 7.12
C SER A 158 5.13 -3.94 7.07
N SER A 159 5.13 -2.81 6.36
CA SER A 159 6.23 -1.85 6.28
C SER A 159 6.26 -0.82 7.42
N GLN A 160 5.47 -0.94 8.48
CA GLN A 160 5.30 0.08 9.54
C GLN A 160 6.61 0.57 10.17
N GLN A 161 7.67 -0.25 10.15
CA GLN A 161 9.01 0.12 10.66
C GLN A 161 9.72 1.14 9.77
N ALA A 162 9.27 1.33 8.54
CA ALA A 162 9.92 2.16 7.54
C ALA A 162 8.96 3.13 6.82
N CYS A 163 7.68 2.79 6.69
CA CYS A 163 6.72 3.65 5.99
C CYS A 163 6.39 4.91 6.81
N SER A 164 6.11 6.00 6.10
CA SER A 164 5.76 7.28 6.70
C SER A 164 4.25 7.52 6.70
N ILE A 165 3.76 8.34 7.63
CA ILE A 165 2.34 8.71 7.73
C ILE A 165 1.83 9.36 6.44
N GLY A 166 2.63 10.23 5.79
CA GLY A 166 2.26 10.82 4.49
C GLY A 166 2.12 9.76 3.38
N GLY A 167 2.97 8.72 3.41
CA GLY A 167 2.83 7.57 2.51
C GLY A 167 1.57 6.75 2.81
N ASN A 168 1.25 6.53 4.08
CA ASN A 168 0.00 5.86 4.47
C ASN A 168 -1.23 6.63 3.97
N VAL A 169 -1.23 7.98 4.08
CA VAL A 169 -2.29 8.84 3.54
C VAL A 169 -2.39 8.72 2.02
N ALA A 170 -1.25 8.81 1.31
CA ALA A 170 -1.23 8.80 -0.15
C ALA A 170 -1.81 7.50 -0.75
N ASN A 171 -1.51 6.36 -0.14
CA ASN A 171 -1.97 5.05 -0.63
C ASN A 171 -3.24 4.54 0.07
N ASN A 172 -3.77 5.23 1.07
CA ASN A 172 -4.78 4.71 1.98
C ASN A 172 -4.35 3.35 2.57
N ALA A 173 -3.12 3.29 3.10
CA ALA A 173 -2.49 2.06 3.52
C ALA A 173 -3.30 1.31 4.58
N GLY A 174 -3.29 0.00 4.49
CA GLY A 174 -3.94 -0.93 5.40
C GLY A 174 -2.94 -1.65 6.31
N GLY A 175 -3.19 -2.93 6.56
CA GLY A 175 -2.38 -3.83 7.38
C GLY A 175 -3.21 -4.92 8.05
N PRO A 176 -2.57 -5.81 8.82
CA PRO A 176 -3.24 -6.96 9.45
C PRO A 176 -4.46 -6.63 10.32
N HIS A 177 -4.44 -5.46 11.00
CA HIS A 177 -5.50 -5.07 11.92
C HIS A 177 -6.64 -4.27 11.26
N CYS A 178 -6.60 -4.09 9.92
CA CYS A 178 -7.63 -3.33 9.20
C CYS A 178 -9.00 -3.99 9.20
N LEU A 179 -9.08 -5.30 9.37
CA LEU A 179 -10.34 -6.02 9.49
C LEU A 179 -11.23 -5.42 10.60
N ALA A 180 -10.67 -5.14 11.76
CA ALA A 180 -11.39 -4.58 12.90
C ALA A 180 -11.34 -3.05 12.94
N TYR A 181 -10.18 -2.45 12.62
CA TYR A 181 -9.95 -1.02 12.85
C TYR A 181 -10.10 -0.15 11.60
N GLY A 182 -10.12 -0.74 10.40
CA GLY A 182 -10.16 -0.02 9.13
C GLY A 182 -8.80 0.45 8.66
N VAL A 183 -8.76 0.91 7.42
CA VAL A 183 -7.57 1.44 6.75
C VAL A 183 -7.31 2.91 7.12
N THR A 184 -6.25 3.51 6.61
CA THR A 184 -5.81 4.89 6.95
C THR A 184 -6.93 5.93 6.86
N SER A 185 -7.84 5.85 5.86
CA SER A 185 -8.95 6.80 5.71
C SER A 185 -9.90 6.85 6.91
N ALA A 186 -10.06 5.75 7.66
CA ALA A 186 -10.84 5.72 8.89
C ALA A 186 -10.18 6.48 10.05
N HIS A 187 -8.89 6.75 9.95
CA HIS A 187 -8.06 7.35 11.00
C HIS A 187 -7.55 8.76 10.70
N VAL A 188 -7.75 9.27 9.48
CA VAL A 188 -7.40 10.66 9.14
C VAL A 188 -8.59 11.56 9.46
N LEU A 189 -8.38 12.58 10.30
CA LEU A 189 -9.39 13.56 10.69
C LEU A 189 -9.29 14.86 9.92
N ALA A 190 -8.05 15.29 9.61
CA ALA A 190 -7.76 16.46 8.81
C ALA A 190 -6.37 16.36 8.16
N LEU A 191 -6.18 17.15 7.12
CA LEU A 191 -4.93 17.23 6.37
C LEU A 191 -4.58 18.70 6.12
N GLU A 192 -3.38 19.14 6.48
CA GLU A 192 -2.78 20.33 5.89
C GLU A 192 -2.11 19.89 4.57
N VAL A 193 -2.44 20.53 3.48
CA VAL A 193 -1.98 20.14 2.15
C VAL A 193 -1.46 21.33 1.35
N VAL A 194 -0.47 21.05 0.49
CA VAL A 194 -0.06 21.94 -0.59
C VAL A 194 -0.69 21.44 -1.87
N LEU A 195 -1.58 22.24 -2.46
CA LEU A 195 -2.24 21.94 -3.73
C LEU A 195 -1.28 22.14 -4.92
N PRO A 196 -1.59 21.61 -6.12
CA PRO A 196 -0.73 21.74 -7.29
C PRO A 196 -0.47 23.18 -7.76
N ASP A 197 -1.31 24.14 -7.37
CA ASP A 197 -1.09 25.57 -7.60
C ASP A 197 -0.20 26.25 -6.54
N ALA A 198 0.35 25.47 -5.59
CA ALA A 198 1.12 25.88 -4.42
C ALA A 198 0.29 26.54 -3.30
N THR A 199 -1.04 26.55 -3.39
CA THR A 199 -1.91 26.99 -2.29
C THR A 199 -1.81 26.03 -1.11
N VAL A 200 -1.69 26.58 0.10
CA VAL A 200 -1.76 25.81 1.35
C VAL A 200 -3.18 25.88 1.90
N THR A 201 -3.75 24.75 2.22
CA THR A 201 -5.11 24.68 2.80
C THR A 201 -5.25 23.52 3.78
N VAL A 202 -6.34 23.51 4.55
CA VAL A 202 -6.69 22.40 5.44
C VAL A 202 -7.97 21.73 4.93
N LEU A 203 -7.89 20.43 4.70
CA LEU A 203 -9.02 19.58 4.36
C LEU A 203 -9.49 18.86 5.65
N GLY A 204 -10.76 18.93 5.96
CA GLY A 204 -11.29 18.47 7.23
C GLY A 204 -11.37 19.59 8.28
N SER A 205 -11.39 19.24 9.57
CA SER A 205 -11.44 20.24 10.66
C SER A 205 -10.03 20.71 11.04
N PRO A 206 -9.76 22.02 11.07
CA PRO A 206 -8.48 22.55 11.58
C PRO A 206 -8.17 22.13 13.03
N ALA A 207 -9.21 21.86 13.84
CA ALA A 207 -9.07 21.32 15.19
C ALA A 207 -8.78 19.80 15.21
N GLY A 208 -8.86 19.13 14.06
CA GLY A 208 -8.66 17.68 13.96
C GLY A 208 -9.76 16.84 14.58
N VAL A 209 -10.93 17.42 14.84
CA VAL A 209 -12.04 16.74 15.52
C VAL A 209 -13.32 16.79 14.70
N GLY A 210 -14.05 15.68 14.72
CA GLY A 210 -15.37 15.56 14.10
C GLY A 210 -15.35 15.63 12.57
N ASP A 211 -16.53 15.54 12.00
CA ASP A 211 -16.76 15.73 10.58
C ASP A 211 -17.14 17.20 10.31
N VAL A 212 -16.70 17.73 9.16
CA VAL A 212 -17.07 19.07 8.70
C VAL A 212 -18.26 18.98 7.76
N ALA A 213 -19.08 20.03 7.77
CA ALA A 213 -20.18 20.14 6.81
C ALA A 213 -19.65 20.36 5.39
N GLY A 214 -20.32 19.77 4.39
CA GLY A 214 -20.00 19.90 2.98
C GLY A 214 -19.42 18.61 2.37
N LEU A 215 -18.71 18.75 1.24
CA LEU A 215 -18.08 17.62 0.57
C LEU A 215 -16.87 17.13 1.36
N ASP A 216 -16.70 15.82 1.46
CA ASP A 216 -15.53 15.23 2.11
C ASP A 216 -14.29 15.26 1.18
N LEU A 217 -13.66 16.43 1.10
CA LEU A 217 -12.42 16.59 0.33
C LEU A 217 -11.24 15.89 0.99
N ARG A 218 -11.27 15.66 2.31
CA ARG A 218 -10.29 14.85 3.04
C ARG A 218 -10.33 13.40 2.56
N GLY A 219 -11.53 12.80 2.50
CA GLY A 219 -11.73 11.44 1.99
C GLY A 219 -11.36 11.31 0.52
N ALA A 220 -11.58 12.35 -0.30
CA ALA A 220 -11.13 12.37 -1.68
C ALA A 220 -9.60 12.43 -1.81
N PHE A 221 -8.91 13.12 -0.89
CA PHE A 221 -7.45 13.26 -0.90
C PHE A 221 -6.73 12.00 -0.43
N VAL A 222 -7.26 11.29 0.59
CA VAL A 222 -6.67 10.03 1.08
C VAL A 222 -6.77 8.97 -0.02
N GLY A 223 -5.64 8.33 -0.37
CA GLY A 223 -5.57 7.37 -1.46
C GLY A 223 -5.42 7.99 -2.86
N SER A 224 -5.19 9.31 -2.95
CA SER A 224 -4.97 9.97 -4.24
C SER A 224 -3.57 9.74 -4.83
N GLU A 225 -2.69 9.05 -4.13
CA GLU A 225 -1.32 8.72 -4.58
C GLU A 225 -0.50 9.96 -5.02
N GLY A 226 -0.72 11.10 -4.35
CA GLY A 226 -0.02 12.36 -4.66
C GLY A 226 -0.52 13.08 -5.92
N THR A 227 -1.61 12.63 -6.54
CA THR A 227 -2.17 13.25 -7.73
C THR A 227 -3.02 14.50 -7.44
N PHE A 228 -3.38 14.74 -6.17
CA PHE A 228 -4.19 15.89 -5.72
C PHE A 228 -3.35 16.94 -4.98
N GLY A 229 -2.06 16.68 -4.75
CA GLY A 229 -1.15 17.55 -4.01
C GLY A 229 -0.34 16.78 -2.96
N ILE A 230 0.22 17.50 -1.99
CA ILE A 230 1.16 16.97 -1.00
C ILE A 230 0.65 17.28 0.41
N ALA A 231 0.42 16.23 1.22
CA ALA A 231 0.12 16.40 2.64
C ALA A 231 1.37 16.86 3.40
N THR A 232 1.23 17.92 4.22
CA THR A 232 2.32 18.51 5.02
C THR A 232 2.08 18.41 6.52
N ALA A 233 0.84 18.14 6.94
CA ALA A 233 0.52 17.66 8.28
C ALA A 233 -0.76 16.83 8.24
N VAL A 234 -0.88 15.90 9.17
CA VAL A 234 -2.00 14.96 9.26
C VAL A 234 -2.52 14.95 10.70
N ALA A 235 -3.80 15.22 10.87
CA ALA A 235 -4.50 14.94 12.13
C ALA A 235 -4.96 13.48 12.10
N VAL A 236 -4.39 12.66 12.97
CA VAL A 236 -4.73 11.24 13.05
C VAL A 236 -5.56 10.95 14.30
N ARG A 237 -6.53 10.04 14.16
CA ARG A 237 -7.30 9.51 15.29
C ARG A 237 -6.46 8.51 16.06
N LEU A 238 -6.47 8.60 17.38
CA LEU A 238 -5.79 7.70 18.30
C LEU A 238 -6.77 6.63 18.79
N THR A 239 -6.36 5.37 18.69
CA THR A 239 -7.12 4.21 19.13
C THR A 239 -6.66 3.82 20.55
N PRO A 240 -7.55 3.60 21.52
CA PRO A 240 -7.16 3.08 22.84
C PRO A 240 -6.50 1.71 22.70
N ASN A 241 -5.47 1.46 23.50
CA ASN A 241 -4.87 0.13 23.57
C ASN A 241 -5.90 -0.84 24.18
N PRO A 242 -6.14 -2.02 23.57
CA PRO A 242 -7.08 -2.98 24.12
C PRO A 242 -6.57 -3.52 25.45
N PRO A 243 -7.43 -3.65 26.48
CA PRO A 243 -7.01 -4.15 27.80
C PRO A 243 -6.69 -5.64 27.82
N ALA A 244 -7.11 -6.39 26.80
CA ALA A 244 -6.77 -7.80 26.61
C ALA A 244 -6.61 -8.11 25.13
N VAL A 245 -5.67 -9.02 24.83
CA VAL A 245 -5.40 -9.53 23.49
C VAL A 245 -5.14 -11.03 23.61
N GLN A 246 -5.64 -11.81 22.67
CA GLN A 246 -5.33 -13.23 22.58
C GLN A 246 -5.03 -13.61 21.13
N THR A 247 -3.82 -14.16 20.90
CA THR A 247 -3.34 -14.59 19.58
C THR A 247 -3.34 -16.10 19.50
N MET A 248 -3.85 -16.64 18.40
CA MET A 248 -3.93 -18.08 18.13
C MET A 248 -3.23 -18.39 16.82
N LEU A 249 -2.40 -19.43 16.80
CA LEU A 249 -1.89 -20.07 15.61
C LEU A 249 -2.69 -21.35 15.35
N VAL A 250 -3.33 -21.41 14.19
CA VAL A 250 -4.18 -22.53 13.77
C VAL A 250 -3.60 -23.13 12.50
N ASP A 251 -3.50 -24.46 12.41
CA ASP A 251 -2.96 -25.12 11.24
C ASP A 251 -3.94 -26.11 10.60
N PHE A 252 -3.79 -26.28 9.29
CA PHE A 252 -4.67 -27.07 8.45
C PHE A 252 -3.87 -27.98 7.52
N THR A 253 -4.44 -29.13 7.20
CA THR A 253 -3.89 -30.08 6.22
C THR A 253 -4.28 -29.76 4.78
N ARG A 254 -5.20 -28.80 4.58
CA ARG A 254 -5.68 -28.34 3.28
C ARG A 254 -5.87 -26.83 3.30
N VAL A 255 -5.47 -26.16 2.22
CA VAL A 255 -5.63 -24.70 2.04
C VAL A 255 -7.11 -24.31 1.99
N GLU A 256 -7.93 -25.14 1.35
CA GLU A 256 -9.36 -24.89 1.20
C GLU A 256 -10.08 -24.87 2.56
N ASP A 257 -9.67 -25.75 3.49
CA ASP A 257 -10.26 -25.81 4.82
C ASP A 257 -9.92 -24.53 5.62
N ALA A 258 -8.68 -24.04 5.51
CA ALA A 258 -8.27 -22.77 6.11
C ALA A 258 -9.09 -21.58 5.55
N ALA A 259 -9.25 -21.49 4.23
CA ALA A 259 -10.03 -20.43 3.59
C ALA A 259 -11.54 -20.51 3.93
N ALA A 260 -12.09 -21.73 4.06
CA ALA A 260 -13.46 -21.92 4.52
C ALA A 260 -13.63 -21.51 5.99
N ALA A 261 -12.65 -21.84 6.86
CA ALA A 261 -12.66 -21.45 8.27
C ALA A 261 -12.66 -19.91 8.44
N VAL A 262 -11.92 -19.17 7.62
CA VAL A 262 -11.94 -17.69 7.60
C VAL A 262 -13.36 -17.15 7.40
N SER A 263 -14.04 -17.64 6.36
CA SER A 263 -15.41 -17.20 6.07
C SER A 263 -16.38 -17.59 7.20
N ALA A 264 -16.18 -18.75 7.81
CA ALA A 264 -17.02 -19.25 8.88
C ALA A 264 -16.86 -18.47 10.19
N VAL A 265 -15.64 -18.03 10.55
CA VAL A 265 -15.38 -17.18 11.72
C VAL A 265 -16.17 -15.88 11.61
N ILE A 266 -16.10 -15.23 10.48
CA ILE A 266 -16.85 -13.96 10.25
C ILE A 266 -18.36 -14.22 10.25
N ALA A 267 -18.82 -15.31 9.62
CA ALA A 267 -20.24 -15.68 9.61
C ALA A 267 -20.79 -16.04 11.00
N ALA A 268 -19.94 -16.49 11.92
CA ALA A 268 -20.29 -16.72 13.32
C ALA A 268 -20.43 -15.42 14.15
N GLY A 269 -20.20 -14.25 13.53
CA GLY A 269 -20.35 -12.94 14.18
C GLY A 269 -19.10 -12.44 14.90
N VAL A 270 -17.95 -13.13 14.77
CA VAL A 270 -16.67 -12.65 15.30
C VAL A 270 -15.96 -11.80 14.24
N VAL A 271 -15.53 -10.61 14.63
CA VAL A 271 -14.65 -9.77 13.82
C VAL A 271 -13.30 -9.70 14.56
N PRO A 272 -12.36 -10.62 14.27
CA PRO A 272 -11.07 -10.62 14.95
C PRO A 272 -10.30 -9.32 14.69
N ALA A 273 -9.43 -8.93 15.61
CA ALA A 273 -8.50 -7.82 15.40
C ALA A 273 -7.64 -8.06 14.16
N ALA A 274 -7.22 -9.31 13.97
CA ALA A 274 -6.53 -9.75 12.76
C ALA A 274 -6.87 -11.22 12.43
N LEU A 275 -6.91 -11.54 11.13
CA LEU A 275 -7.11 -12.90 10.63
C LEU A 275 -6.29 -13.09 9.36
N GLU A 276 -5.07 -13.63 9.56
CA GLU A 276 -4.00 -13.72 8.58
C GLU A 276 -3.80 -15.16 8.12
N MET A 277 -3.50 -15.36 6.83
CA MET A 277 -3.23 -16.69 6.29
C MET A 277 -1.85 -16.77 5.62
N MET A 278 -1.18 -17.90 5.80
CA MET A 278 0.06 -18.27 5.10
C MET A 278 -0.07 -19.69 4.56
N ASP A 279 0.34 -19.93 3.30
CA ASP A 279 0.42 -21.29 2.75
C ASP A 279 1.68 -22.04 3.23
N ALA A 280 1.81 -23.32 2.85
CA ALA A 280 2.92 -24.18 3.27
C ALA A 280 4.30 -23.58 2.91
N ARG A 281 4.42 -23.03 1.70
CA ARG A 281 5.70 -22.54 1.19
C ARG A 281 6.17 -21.29 1.93
N ILE A 282 5.27 -20.33 2.17
CA ILE A 282 5.61 -19.13 2.92
C ILE A 282 5.83 -19.47 4.40
N THR A 283 5.06 -20.40 4.97
CA THR A 283 5.22 -20.87 6.35
C THR A 283 6.60 -21.47 6.56
N GLN A 284 7.06 -22.32 5.64
CA GLN A 284 8.42 -22.89 5.69
C GLN A 284 9.48 -21.79 5.60
N ALA A 285 9.35 -20.85 4.65
CA ALA A 285 10.32 -19.77 4.48
C ALA A 285 10.42 -18.86 5.71
N VAL A 286 9.27 -18.58 6.34
CA VAL A 286 9.18 -17.79 7.58
C VAL A 286 9.80 -18.54 8.75
N GLU A 287 9.51 -19.84 8.92
CA GLU A 287 10.07 -20.64 10.02
C GLU A 287 11.59 -20.76 9.90
N ASP A 288 12.12 -20.98 8.70
CA ASP A 288 13.56 -21.02 8.44
C ASP A 288 14.25 -19.67 8.72
N PHE A 289 13.50 -18.57 8.78
CA PHE A 289 14.03 -17.23 9.01
C PHE A 289 13.88 -16.76 10.46
N VAL A 290 12.74 -17.05 11.11
CA VAL A 290 12.38 -16.46 12.41
C VAL A 290 12.44 -17.50 13.54
N HIS A 291 12.22 -18.79 13.25
CA HIS A 291 12.14 -19.88 14.25
C HIS A 291 11.08 -19.63 15.33
N ALA A 292 9.86 -19.32 14.90
CA ALA A 292 8.73 -18.99 15.79
C ALA A 292 7.88 -20.25 16.16
N GLY A 293 8.24 -21.41 15.64
CA GLY A 293 7.51 -22.67 15.85
C GLY A 293 6.25 -22.76 14.97
N PHE A 294 6.29 -22.23 13.77
CA PHE A 294 5.25 -22.47 12.76
C PHE A 294 5.30 -23.93 12.30
N PRO A 295 4.15 -24.61 12.15
CA PRO A 295 4.10 -26.00 11.70
C PRO A 295 4.42 -26.09 10.20
N THR A 296 5.62 -26.53 9.86
CA THR A 296 6.11 -26.62 8.46
C THR A 296 5.52 -27.77 7.66
N ASP A 297 4.82 -28.70 8.34
CA ASP A 297 4.06 -29.80 7.74
C ASP A 297 2.58 -29.45 7.48
N ALA A 298 2.17 -28.22 7.77
CA ALA A 298 0.83 -27.72 7.48
C ALA A 298 0.70 -27.27 6.02
N ALA A 299 -0.46 -27.50 5.40
CA ALA A 299 -0.77 -26.93 4.08
C ALA A 299 -1.06 -25.42 4.16
N ALA A 300 -1.65 -24.99 5.27
CA ALA A 300 -1.88 -23.59 5.58
C ALA A 300 -1.91 -23.35 7.08
N VAL A 301 -1.58 -22.13 7.50
CA VAL A 301 -1.75 -21.63 8.87
C VAL A 301 -2.57 -20.36 8.89
N LEU A 302 -3.39 -20.21 9.93
CA LEU A 302 -4.04 -18.96 10.27
C LEU A 302 -3.42 -18.39 11.54
N LEU A 303 -3.09 -17.10 11.52
CA LEU A 303 -2.78 -16.30 12.70
C LEU A 303 -4.00 -15.47 13.01
N VAL A 304 -4.67 -15.76 14.12
CA VAL A 304 -5.92 -15.10 14.54
C VAL A 304 -5.66 -14.32 15.81
N GLU A 305 -6.04 -13.06 15.82
CA GLU A 305 -5.96 -12.24 17.01
C GLU A 305 -7.32 -11.66 17.36
N VAL A 306 -7.74 -11.82 18.60
CA VAL A 306 -8.94 -11.18 19.18
C VAL A 306 -8.51 -10.24 20.30
N ASP A 307 -9.13 -9.07 20.37
CA ASP A 307 -8.80 -8.06 21.35
C ASP A 307 -10.04 -7.37 21.92
N GLY A 308 -9.89 -6.66 23.04
CA GLY A 308 -10.97 -5.96 23.67
C GLY A 308 -11.03 -6.19 25.19
N LEU A 309 -12.23 -6.24 25.76
CA LEU A 309 -12.41 -6.50 27.20
C LEU A 309 -12.11 -7.97 27.52
N PRO A 310 -11.45 -8.29 28.68
CA PRO A 310 -10.98 -9.63 28.99
C PRO A 310 -12.05 -10.72 28.87
N GLY A 311 -13.28 -10.47 29.32
CA GLY A 311 -14.38 -11.44 29.22
C GLY A 311 -14.85 -11.67 27.77
N GLY A 312 -14.86 -10.62 26.96
CA GLY A 312 -15.19 -10.70 25.53
C GLY A 312 -14.13 -11.48 24.76
N VAL A 313 -12.86 -11.15 24.95
CA VAL A 313 -11.71 -11.84 24.32
C VAL A 313 -11.72 -13.34 24.60
N ALA A 314 -11.98 -13.75 25.85
CA ALA A 314 -12.05 -15.18 26.19
C ALA A 314 -13.22 -15.89 25.48
N ALA A 315 -14.38 -15.25 25.37
CA ALA A 315 -15.55 -15.81 24.70
C ALA A 315 -15.36 -15.91 23.19
N GLU A 316 -14.84 -14.85 22.58
CA GLU A 316 -14.57 -14.81 21.13
C GLU A 316 -13.47 -15.81 20.74
N ALA A 317 -12.38 -15.91 21.50
CA ALA A 317 -11.33 -16.88 21.26
C ALA A 317 -11.85 -18.33 21.35
N ALA A 318 -12.73 -18.61 22.33
CA ALA A 318 -13.36 -19.93 22.44
C ALA A 318 -14.24 -20.25 21.21
N LEU A 319 -15.05 -19.26 20.76
CA LEU A 319 -15.91 -19.39 19.59
C LEU A 319 -15.06 -19.59 18.30
N VAL A 320 -14.00 -18.79 18.12
CA VAL A 320 -13.06 -18.97 17.01
C VAL A 320 -12.49 -20.40 17.02
N ALA A 321 -12.00 -20.87 18.17
CA ALA A 321 -11.43 -22.21 18.30
C ALA A 321 -12.45 -23.33 17.99
N GLU A 322 -13.72 -23.14 18.33
CA GLU A 322 -14.81 -24.06 17.97
C GLU A 322 -15.02 -24.08 16.45
N VAL A 323 -15.18 -22.90 15.85
CA VAL A 323 -15.45 -22.73 14.42
C VAL A 323 -14.32 -23.32 13.57
N VAL A 324 -13.05 -22.99 13.87
CA VAL A 324 -11.93 -23.50 13.06
C VAL A 324 -11.78 -25.01 13.16
N ARG A 325 -12.04 -25.61 14.34
CA ARG A 325 -12.05 -27.07 14.49
C ARG A 325 -13.16 -27.73 13.68
N ALA A 326 -14.35 -27.14 13.65
CA ALA A 326 -15.46 -27.61 12.82
C ALA A 326 -15.13 -27.55 11.30
N HIS A 327 -14.16 -26.73 10.90
CA HIS A 327 -13.69 -26.59 9.53
C HIS A 327 -12.33 -27.24 9.26
N GLY A 328 -11.94 -28.25 10.03
CA GLY A 328 -10.79 -29.09 9.73
C GLY A 328 -9.46 -28.60 10.29
N ALA A 329 -9.46 -27.65 11.25
CA ALA A 329 -8.23 -27.29 11.94
C ALA A 329 -7.63 -28.50 12.67
N ARG A 330 -6.34 -28.76 12.43
CA ARG A 330 -5.58 -29.85 13.04
C ARG A 330 -5.19 -29.50 14.49
N THR A 331 -4.66 -28.29 14.68
CA THR A 331 -4.32 -27.76 16.00
C THR A 331 -4.77 -26.29 16.14
N VAL A 332 -5.00 -25.88 17.38
CA VAL A 332 -5.23 -24.49 17.78
C VAL A 332 -4.31 -24.22 18.96
N ARG A 333 -3.24 -23.46 18.72
CA ARG A 333 -2.26 -23.07 19.73
C ARG A 333 -2.49 -21.61 20.11
N VAL A 334 -2.73 -21.34 21.38
CA VAL A 334 -2.81 -19.99 21.93
C VAL A 334 -1.42 -19.56 22.35
N ALA A 335 -1.01 -18.34 21.99
CA ALA A 335 0.25 -17.77 22.47
C ALA A 335 0.26 -17.73 24.00
N ALA A 336 1.30 -18.26 24.61
CA ALA A 336 1.41 -18.41 26.06
C ALA A 336 1.63 -17.07 26.78
N ASP A 337 2.32 -16.15 26.09
CA ASP A 337 2.67 -14.83 26.60
C ASP A 337 2.91 -13.83 25.45
N GLU A 338 3.22 -12.58 25.84
CA GLU A 338 3.50 -11.50 24.89
C GLU A 338 4.77 -11.75 24.06
N ALA A 339 5.75 -12.50 24.58
CA ALA A 339 6.97 -12.81 23.84
C ALA A 339 6.68 -13.79 22.68
N GLU A 340 5.88 -14.83 22.93
CA GLU A 340 5.44 -15.76 21.89
C GLU A 340 4.52 -15.04 20.87
N ARG A 341 3.58 -14.20 21.34
CA ARG A 341 2.75 -13.35 20.50
C ARG A 341 3.61 -12.50 19.54
N ALA A 342 4.56 -11.76 20.11
CA ALA A 342 5.45 -10.90 19.33
C ALA A 342 6.27 -11.70 18.30
N LEU A 343 6.70 -12.90 18.64
CA LEU A 343 7.47 -13.78 17.75
C LEU A 343 6.61 -14.29 16.58
N LEU A 344 5.37 -14.71 16.81
CA LEU A 344 4.42 -15.09 15.77
C LEU A 344 4.16 -13.90 14.81
N TRP A 345 3.88 -12.72 15.35
CA TRP A 345 3.71 -11.52 14.54
C TRP A 345 4.96 -11.11 13.77
N LYS A 346 6.16 -11.28 14.36
CA LYS A 346 7.42 -11.07 13.65
C LYS A 346 7.50 -12.00 12.43
N GLY A 347 7.16 -13.28 12.58
CA GLY A 347 7.10 -14.23 11.46
C GLY A 347 6.19 -13.72 10.35
N ARG A 348 4.95 -13.36 10.66
CA ARG A 348 3.99 -12.84 9.67
C ARG A 348 4.47 -11.56 8.98
N LYS A 349 4.97 -10.59 9.74
CA LYS A 349 5.40 -9.28 9.20
C LYS A 349 6.72 -9.35 8.40
N THR A 350 7.54 -10.39 8.58
CA THR A 350 8.80 -10.56 7.83
C THR A 350 8.69 -11.55 6.66
N ALA A 351 7.49 -12.01 6.33
CA ALA A 351 7.25 -13.00 5.28
C ALA A 351 7.86 -12.61 3.92
N PHE A 352 7.70 -11.34 3.49
CA PHE A 352 8.30 -10.85 2.24
C PHE A 352 9.84 -10.91 2.24
N GLY A 353 10.47 -10.61 3.39
CA GLY A 353 11.92 -10.75 3.55
C GLY A 353 12.39 -12.20 3.51
N ALA A 354 11.60 -13.13 4.02
CA ALA A 354 11.89 -14.55 3.98
C ALA A 354 11.87 -15.10 2.54
N VAL A 355 10.92 -14.66 1.71
CA VAL A 355 10.79 -15.06 0.29
C VAL A 355 12.04 -14.68 -0.53
N ALA A 356 12.65 -13.53 -0.27
CA ALA A 356 13.85 -13.08 -0.98
C ALA A 356 15.07 -14.02 -0.82
N ARG A 357 15.04 -14.96 0.13
CA ARG A 357 16.07 -16.00 0.29
C ARG A 357 15.89 -17.18 -0.66
N ILE A 358 14.69 -17.36 -1.23
CA ILE A 358 14.37 -18.46 -2.15
C ILE A 358 14.79 -18.09 -3.57
N LEU A 359 14.31 -16.95 -4.07
CA LEU A 359 14.68 -16.39 -5.37
C LEU A 359 14.82 -14.87 -5.25
N PRO A 360 15.63 -14.22 -6.11
CA PRO A 360 16.01 -12.82 -5.93
C PRO A 360 14.90 -11.81 -6.20
N ASN A 361 13.83 -12.22 -6.86
CA ASN A 361 12.74 -11.34 -7.25
C ASN A 361 11.39 -11.95 -6.90
N TYR A 362 10.42 -11.10 -6.60
CA TYR A 362 9.02 -11.46 -6.53
C TYR A 362 8.16 -10.34 -7.13
N TYR A 363 7.01 -10.72 -7.67
CA TYR A 363 5.95 -9.81 -8.06
C TYR A 363 4.76 -10.05 -7.12
N LEU A 364 4.46 -9.05 -6.32
CA LEU A 364 3.44 -9.10 -5.28
C LEU A 364 2.15 -8.50 -5.81
N HIS A 365 1.10 -9.30 -5.87
CA HIS A 365 -0.23 -8.83 -6.16
C HIS A 365 -0.95 -8.36 -4.88
N ASP A 366 -1.94 -7.49 -5.08
CA ASP A 366 -2.82 -6.99 -4.04
C ASP A 366 -4.21 -6.88 -4.65
N THR A 367 -5.04 -7.88 -4.44
CA THR A 367 -6.41 -7.91 -4.91
C THR A 367 -7.36 -8.26 -3.76
N VAL A 368 -8.56 -7.70 -3.76
CA VAL A 368 -9.58 -8.07 -2.77
C VAL A 368 -10.67 -8.86 -3.46
N VAL A 369 -11.09 -9.94 -2.83
CA VAL A 369 -12.22 -10.76 -3.30
C VAL A 369 -13.26 -10.94 -2.19
N PRO A 370 -14.54 -11.17 -2.51
CA PRO A 370 -15.50 -11.58 -1.51
C PRO A 370 -15.00 -12.81 -0.74
N ARG A 371 -15.04 -12.80 0.59
CA ARG A 371 -14.54 -13.91 1.43
C ARG A 371 -15.08 -15.27 1.03
N SER A 372 -16.35 -15.33 0.61
CA SER A 372 -16.97 -16.57 0.10
C SER A 372 -16.35 -17.11 -1.19
N LYS A 373 -15.47 -16.31 -1.85
CA LYS A 373 -14.75 -16.67 -3.08
C LYS A 373 -13.27 -17.02 -2.84
N LEU A 374 -12.78 -16.92 -1.61
CA LEU A 374 -11.38 -17.18 -1.28
C LEU A 374 -10.91 -18.58 -1.75
N VAL A 375 -11.68 -19.63 -1.48
CA VAL A 375 -11.34 -21.01 -1.89
C VAL A 375 -11.19 -21.11 -3.40
N GLU A 376 -12.18 -20.59 -4.15
CA GLU A 376 -12.21 -20.63 -5.62
C GLU A 376 -11.04 -19.83 -6.24
N VAL A 377 -10.81 -18.62 -5.75
CA VAL A 377 -9.77 -17.72 -6.31
C VAL A 377 -8.37 -18.22 -5.96
N LEU A 378 -8.13 -18.75 -4.74
CA LEU A 378 -6.85 -19.35 -4.38
C LEU A 378 -6.51 -20.56 -5.26
N ALA A 379 -7.48 -21.44 -5.51
CA ALA A 379 -7.28 -22.58 -6.41
C ALA A 379 -6.91 -22.12 -7.83
N GLU A 380 -7.56 -21.07 -8.33
CA GLU A 380 -7.26 -20.51 -9.65
C GLU A 380 -5.87 -19.84 -9.67
N ILE A 381 -5.45 -19.13 -8.60
CA ILE A 381 -4.10 -18.55 -8.49
C ILE A 381 -3.02 -19.63 -8.60
N TYR A 382 -3.17 -20.77 -7.91
CA TYR A 382 -2.23 -21.90 -8.04
C TYR A 382 -2.23 -22.45 -9.46
N ALA A 383 -3.40 -22.64 -10.07
CA ALA A 383 -3.51 -23.13 -11.45
C ALA A 383 -2.90 -22.17 -12.47
N ILE A 384 -3.03 -20.83 -12.28
CA ILE A 384 -2.37 -19.83 -13.11
C ILE A 384 -0.85 -19.96 -12.97
N ALA A 385 -0.33 -20.01 -11.76
CA ALA A 385 1.11 -20.14 -11.53
C ALA A 385 1.69 -21.39 -12.19
N ASP A 386 1.00 -22.54 -12.07
CA ASP A 386 1.40 -23.81 -12.72
C ASP A 386 1.39 -23.69 -14.25
N ARG A 387 0.38 -23.06 -14.87
CA ARG A 387 0.32 -22.84 -16.32
C ARG A 387 1.48 -22.01 -16.86
N HIS A 388 1.97 -21.07 -16.04
CA HIS A 388 3.08 -20.19 -16.42
C HIS A 388 4.45 -20.68 -15.96
N ASP A 389 4.52 -21.88 -15.34
CA ASP A 389 5.74 -22.44 -14.74
C ASP A 389 6.41 -21.42 -13.78
N LEU A 390 5.62 -20.92 -12.82
CA LEU A 390 6.02 -19.96 -11.82
C LEU A 390 5.80 -20.49 -10.41
N LEU A 391 6.70 -20.15 -9.50
CA LEU A 391 6.52 -20.39 -8.08
C LEU A 391 5.59 -19.32 -7.51
N VAL A 392 4.46 -19.73 -6.92
CA VAL A 392 3.59 -18.85 -6.15
C VAL A 392 3.64 -19.19 -4.66
N MET A 393 3.61 -18.17 -3.81
CA MET A 393 3.52 -18.26 -2.36
C MET A 393 2.44 -17.27 -1.89
N ASN A 394 1.64 -17.68 -0.89
CA ASN A 394 0.51 -16.86 -0.45
C ASN A 394 0.62 -16.50 1.03
N VAL A 395 0.61 -15.19 1.31
CA VAL A 395 0.51 -14.62 2.65
C VAL A 395 -0.37 -13.38 2.58
N PHE A 396 -1.50 -13.35 3.29
CA PHE A 396 -2.50 -12.32 3.05
C PHE A 396 -3.45 -12.09 4.22
N HIS A 397 -4.18 -10.95 4.18
CA HIS A 397 -5.20 -10.57 5.13
C HIS A 397 -6.50 -11.31 4.80
N ALA A 398 -6.62 -12.54 5.33
CA ALA A 398 -7.72 -13.42 4.97
C ALA A 398 -9.07 -12.90 5.45
N GLY A 399 -9.09 -12.20 6.58
CA GLY A 399 -10.31 -11.71 7.23
C GLY A 399 -11.11 -10.71 6.40
N ASP A 400 -10.47 -9.89 5.58
CA ASP A 400 -11.12 -8.93 4.67
C ASP A 400 -11.08 -9.35 3.20
N GLY A 401 -10.46 -10.51 2.90
CA GLY A 401 -10.38 -11.05 1.55
C GLY A 401 -9.30 -10.40 0.69
N ASN A 402 -8.36 -9.68 1.31
CA ASN A 402 -7.24 -9.03 0.61
C ASN A 402 -6.10 -10.02 0.39
N LEU A 403 -5.96 -10.50 -0.85
CA LEU A 403 -5.00 -11.52 -1.27
C LEU A 403 -3.68 -10.88 -1.71
N HIS A 404 -2.56 -11.48 -1.26
CA HIS A 404 -1.21 -11.08 -1.67
C HIS A 404 -0.43 -12.28 -2.25
N PRO A 405 -0.82 -12.83 -3.40
CA PRO A 405 -0.01 -13.84 -4.06
C PRO A 405 1.32 -13.23 -4.54
N LEU A 406 2.41 -13.92 -4.19
CA LEU A 406 3.76 -13.59 -4.61
C LEU A 406 4.16 -14.56 -5.72
N LEU A 407 4.32 -14.05 -6.93
CA LEU A 407 5.00 -14.78 -8.00
C LEU A 407 6.50 -14.60 -7.80
N VAL A 408 7.19 -15.68 -7.48
CA VAL A 408 8.62 -15.66 -7.08
C VAL A 408 9.47 -16.16 -8.24
N PHE A 409 10.50 -15.40 -8.63
CA PHE A 409 11.24 -15.66 -9.86
C PHE A 409 12.67 -15.09 -9.84
N ASP A 410 13.45 -15.42 -10.88
CA ASP A 410 14.73 -14.78 -11.19
C ASP A 410 14.60 -13.98 -12.48
N ALA A 411 14.62 -12.66 -12.38
CA ALA A 411 14.51 -11.74 -13.53
C ALA A 411 15.70 -11.84 -14.52
N ARG A 412 16.80 -12.50 -14.14
CA ARG A 412 17.95 -12.73 -15.02
C ARG A 412 17.69 -13.84 -16.04
N VAL A 413 16.69 -14.69 -15.82
CA VAL A 413 16.31 -15.74 -16.75
C VAL A 413 15.45 -15.13 -17.87
N PRO A 414 15.90 -15.21 -19.13
CA PRO A 414 15.16 -14.63 -20.26
C PRO A 414 13.72 -15.13 -20.36
N GLY A 415 12.78 -14.25 -20.67
CA GLY A 415 11.36 -14.54 -20.83
C GLY A 415 10.58 -14.75 -19.53
N THR A 416 11.23 -14.72 -18.36
CA THR A 416 10.53 -14.90 -17.09
C THR A 416 9.63 -13.72 -16.77
N LEU A 417 10.07 -12.48 -17.01
CA LEU A 417 9.25 -11.29 -16.76
C LEU A 417 7.96 -11.31 -17.58
N ASP A 418 8.01 -11.74 -18.84
CA ASP A 418 6.82 -11.83 -19.69
C ASP A 418 5.80 -12.83 -19.13
N ARG A 419 6.27 -13.98 -18.62
CA ARG A 419 5.41 -14.98 -17.96
C ARG A 419 4.82 -14.45 -16.67
N VAL A 420 5.61 -13.74 -15.86
CA VAL A 420 5.16 -13.12 -14.61
C VAL A 420 4.07 -12.09 -14.86
N HIS A 421 4.24 -11.23 -15.86
CA HIS A 421 3.23 -10.23 -16.22
C HIS A 421 1.96 -10.89 -16.77
N ALA A 422 2.09 -11.94 -17.61
CA ALA A 422 0.94 -12.67 -18.13
C ALA A 422 0.16 -13.36 -17.01
N ALA A 423 0.85 -14.05 -16.09
CA ALA A 423 0.24 -14.66 -14.93
C ALA A 423 -0.44 -13.61 -14.01
N GLY A 424 0.21 -12.45 -13.81
CA GLY A 424 -0.34 -11.34 -13.05
C GLY A 424 -1.64 -10.81 -13.63
N ALA A 425 -1.70 -10.62 -14.95
CA ALA A 425 -2.92 -10.20 -15.64
C ALA A 425 -4.06 -11.22 -15.49
N GLU A 426 -3.75 -12.54 -15.55
CA GLU A 426 -4.74 -13.59 -15.32
C GLU A 426 -5.25 -13.58 -13.87
N ILE A 427 -4.37 -13.37 -12.87
CA ILE A 427 -4.75 -13.27 -11.44
C ILE A 427 -5.71 -12.09 -11.23
N VAL A 428 -5.40 -10.91 -11.80
CA VAL A 428 -6.29 -9.75 -11.75
C VAL A 428 -7.65 -10.07 -12.36
N ALA A 429 -7.66 -10.67 -13.56
CA ALA A 429 -8.90 -11.02 -14.26
C ALA A 429 -9.74 -12.03 -13.46
N ALA A 430 -9.13 -13.06 -12.87
CA ALA A 430 -9.80 -14.03 -12.02
C ALA A 430 -10.41 -13.39 -10.76
N SER A 431 -9.68 -12.48 -10.12
CA SER A 431 -10.16 -11.75 -8.94
C SER A 431 -11.37 -10.85 -9.27
N LEU A 432 -11.30 -10.10 -10.39
CA LEU A 432 -12.42 -9.27 -10.85
C LEU A 432 -13.64 -10.12 -11.24
N ALA A 433 -13.42 -11.28 -11.90
CA ALA A 433 -14.50 -12.19 -12.26
C ALA A 433 -15.23 -12.77 -11.05
N ALA A 434 -14.53 -12.90 -9.92
CA ALA A 434 -15.09 -13.30 -8.64
C ALA A 434 -15.85 -12.18 -7.90
N GLY A 435 -15.90 -10.97 -8.48
CA GLY A 435 -16.54 -9.79 -7.86
C GLY A 435 -15.60 -8.99 -6.96
N GLY A 436 -14.29 -9.15 -7.17
CA GLY A 436 -13.24 -8.45 -6.44
C GLY A 436 -12.89 -7.07 -7.01
N VAL A 437 -11.82 -6.46 -6.46
CA VAL A 437 -11.29 -5.15 -6.88
C VAL A 437 -9.78 -5.22 -7.11
N LEU A 438 -9.23 -4.19 -7.77
CA LEU A 438 -7.83 -4.14 -8.22
C LEU A 438 -6.82 -4.01 -7.08
N SER A 439 -7.17 -3.35 -5.97
CA SER A 439 -6.26 -3.11 -4.86
C SER A 439 -7.02 -3.04 -3.55
N GLY A 440 -6.47 -3.63 -2.50
CA GLY A 440 -6.94 -3.49 -1.12
C GLY A 440 -6.23 -2.36 -0.38
N GLU A 441 -4.91 -2.26 -0.54
CA GLU A 441 -4.09 -1.33 0.25
C GLU A 441 -2.86 -0.77 -0.48
N HIS A 442 -2.35 -1.42 -1.54
CA HIS A 442 -1.13 -0.97 -2.22
C HIS A 442 -1.35 0.25 -3.11
N GLY A 443 -2.59 0.47 -3.57
CA GLY A 443 -2.93 1.49 -4.55
C GLY A 443 -2.85 0.97 -5.99
N ILE A 444 -3.11 1.86 -6.92
CA ILE A 444 -3.13 1.59 -8.37
C ILE A 444 -1.78 1.92 -9.01
N GLY A 445 -1.25 3.12 -8.74
CA GLY A 445 0.05 3.59 -9.19
C GLY A 445 0.26 3.49 -10.69
N LEU A 446 1.45 2.98 -11.07
CA LEU A 446 1.80 2.57 -12.44
C LEU A 446 1.38 1.12 -12.71
N GLU A 447 1.44 0.27 -11.68
CA GLU A 447 1.29 -1.19 -11.79
C GLU A 447 -0.09 -1.60 -12.29
N LYS A 448 -1.16 -1.03 -11.72
CA LYS A 448 -2.53 -1.49 -11.97
C LYS A 448 -3.34 -0.51 -12.83
N ARG A 449 -2.76 0.61 -13.19
CA ARG A 449 -3.40 1.67 -13.97
C ARG A 449 -4.11 1.16 -15.23
N ASP A 450 -3.44 0.29 -15.96
CA ASP A 450 -3.95 -0.23 -17.25
C ASP A 450 -5.08 -1.26 -17.07
N PHE A 451 -5.27 -1.76 -15.84
CA PHE A 451 -6.40 -2.65 -15.49
C PHE A 451 -7.66 -1.88 -15.05
N MET A 452 -7.57 -0.56 -14.83
CA MET A 452 -8.71 0.24 -14.36
C MET A 452 -9.94 0.11 -15.27
N GLY A 453 -9.74 0.00 -16.60
CA GLY A 453 -10.81 -0.22 -17.56
C GLY A 453 -11.50 -1.58 -17.49
N LEU A 454 -10.95 -2.55 -16.75
CA LEU A 454 -11.62 -3.84 -16.47
C LEU A 454 -12.63 -3.73 -15.32
N LEU A 455 -12.42 -2.78 -14.39
CA LEU A 455 -13.26 -2.57 -13.22
C LEU A 455 -14.28 -1.43 -13.44
N PHE A 456 -13.82 -0.32 -14.03
CA PHE A 456 -14.57 0.90 -14.18
C PHE A 456 -15.02 1.14 -15.63
N GLY A 457 -16.26 1.54 -15.82
CA GLY A 457 -16.75 1.97 -17.13
C GLY A 457 -16.19 3.34 -17.56
N PRO A 458 -16.38 3.72 -18.85
CA PRO A 458 -15.91 5.02 -19.35
C PRO A 458 -16.42 6.22 -18.55
N ASP A 459 -17.67 6.19 -18.12
CA ASP A 459 -18.29 7.28 -17.36
C ASP A 459 -17.69 7.39 -15.95
N ASP A 460 -17.36 6.24 -15.32
CA ASP A 460 -16.71 6.21 -14.02
C ASP A 460 -15.28 6.78 -14.11
N LEU A 461 -14.52 6.38 -15.13
CA LEU A 461 -13.18 6.88 -15.37
C LEU A 461 -13.17 8.39 -15.70
N ASP A 462 -14.17 8.86 -16.47
CA ASP A 462 -14.35 10.28 -16.75
C ASP A 462 -14.71 11.08 -15.49
N ALA A 463 -15.51 10.53 -14.58
CA ALA A 463 -15.80 11.17 -13.29
C ALA A 463 -14.54 11.28 -12.42
N GLN A 464 -13.72 10.24 -12.35
CA GLN A 464 -12.44 10.25 -11.63
C GLN A 464 -11.47 11.27 -12.26
N ALA A 465 -11.39 11.33 -13.59
CA ALA A 465 -10.55 12.30 -14.30
C ALA A 465 -10.99 13.75 -14.04
N ARG A 466 -12.29 14.02 -14.01
CA ARG A 466 -12.83 15.35 -13.64
C ARG A 466 -12.51 15.74 -12.21
N LEU A 467 -12.60 14.79 -11.26
CA LEU A 467 -12.21 15.04 -9.87
C LEU A 467 -10.72 15.39 -9.79
N ARG A 468 -9.86 14.63 -10.47
CA ARG A 468 -8.43 14.93 -10.55
C ARG A 468 -8.18 16.34 -11.13
N ALA A 469 -8.82 16.67 -12.25
CA ALA A 469 -8.68 17.97 -12.89
C ALA A 469 -9.17 19.15 -12.01
N ALA A 470 -10.09 18.89 -11.05
CA ALA A 470 -10.50 19.91 -10.09
C ALA A 470 -9.39 20.23 -9.07
N PHE A 471 -8.55 19.26 -8.70
CA PHE A 471 -7.38 19.47 -7.84
C PHE A 471 -6.14 19.92 -8.62
N ASP A 472 -5.90 19.33 -9.79
CA ASP A 472 -4.70 19.51 -10.61
C ASP A 472 -5.06 19.80 -12.09
N PRO A 473 -5.52 21.03 -12.41
CA PRO A 473 -5.94 21.37 -13.76
C PRO A 473 -4.78 21.42 -14.77
N GLU A 474 -3.53 21.53 -14.30
CA GLU A 474 -2.34 21.56 -15.13
C GLU A 474 -1.69 20.18 -15.33
N GLY A 475 -2.15 19.16 -14.59
CA GLY A 475 -1.64 17.79 -14.70
C GLY A 475 -0.18 17.60 -14.24
N LEU A 476 0.28 18.40 -13.28
CA LEU A 476 1.68 18.39 -12.81
C LEU A 476 1.92 17.51 -11.59
N ALA A 477 0.87 17.23 -10.80
CA ALA A 477 0.96 16.43 -9.58
C ALA A 477 0.96 14.94 -9.91
N ASN A 478 2.11 14.29 -9.76
CA ASN A 478 2.32 12.86 -9.96
C ASN A 478 1.61 12.31 -11.21
N PRO A 479 1.86 12.84 -12.41
CA PRO A 479 1.15 12.45 -13.62
C PRO A 479 1.42 10.99 -14.00
N ALA A 480 0.57 10.44 -14.87
CA ALA A 480 0.60 9.05 -15.35
C ALA A 480 0.39 7.99 -14.25
N LYS A 481 -0.15 8.36 -13.09
CA LYS A 481 -0.55 7.44 -12.02
C LYS A 481 -2.07 7.33 -11.94
N VAL A 482 -2.54 6.21 -11.42
CA VAL A 482 -3.94 5.90 -11.13
C VAL A 482 -4.82 5.75 -12.38
N LEU A 483 -4.95 6.77 -13.21
CA LEU A 483 -5.84 6.74 -14.37
C LEU A 483 -5.14 6.19 -15.61
N PRO A 484 -5.83 5.35 -16.43
CA PRO A 484 -5.25 4.77 -17.64
C PRO A 484 -4.94 5.83 -18.69
N ALA A 485 -3.97 5.54 -19.57
CA ALA A 485 -3.65 6.37 -20.72
C ALA A 485 -4.89 6.48 -21.64
N GLY A 486 -5.19 7.70 -22.10
CA GLY A 486 -6.37 7.95 -22.96
C GLY A 486 -7.65 8.30 -22.21
N SER A 487 -7.68 8.27 -20.86
CA SER A 487 -8.69 8.98 -20.11
C SER A 487 -8.60 10.48 -20.48
N ARG A 488 -9.74 11.17 -20.64
CA ARG A 488 -9.79 12.61 -21.06
C ARG A 488 -9.23 13.56 -19.99
N CYS A 489 -8.16 13.16 -19.33
CA CYS A 489 -7.47 13.91 -18.30
C CYS A 489 -6.39 14.79 -18.93
N ALA A 490 -6.14 15.96 -18.34
CA ALA A 490 -5.08 16.91 -18.73
C ALA A 490 -3.67 16.28 -18.78
N ASP A 491 -3.47 15.11 -18.21
CA ASP A 491 -2.21 14.34 -18.24
C ASP A 491 -1.64 14.09 -19.64
N LEU A 492 -2.50 14.09 -20.68
CA LEU A 492 -2.05 13.87 -22.06
C LEU A 492 -1.65 15.17 -22.79
N GLN A 493 -1.99 16.34 -22.24
CA GLN A 493 -1.69 17.63 -22.91
C GLN A 493 -0.31 18.19 -22.55
N HIS A 494 0.34 17.65 -21.50
CA HIS A 494 1.58 18.18 -20.95
C HIS A 494 2.72 17.16 -20.83
N VAL A 495 2.58 15.99 -21.46
CA VAL A 495 3.71 15.04 -21.57
C VAL A 495 4.63 15.58 -22.68
N PRO A 496 5.86 16.04 -22.36
CA PRO A 496 6.81 16.51 -23.36
C PRO A 496 7.06 15.41 -24.41
N ASP A 497 7.24 15.79 -25.68
CA ASP A 497 7.62 14.87 -26.76
C ASP A 497 8.84 14.05 -26.33
N GLY A 498 8.66 12.71 -26.25
CA GLY A 498 9.69 11.77 -25.79
C GLY A 498 9.47 11.20 -24.38
N VAL A 499 8.45 11.63 -23.63
CA VAL A 499 8.00 10.98 -22.39
C VAL A 499 6.80 10.07 -22.74
N TRP A 500 6.96 8.82 -22.54
CA TRP A 500 6.16 7.70 -23.03
C TRP A 500 4.66 7.75 -22.72
N VAL A 501 3.88 7.56 -23.76
CA VAL A 501 2.45 7.19 -23.74
C VAL A 501 2.34 5.67 -23.64
#